data_5bc0d60b92d3d2983ce49ac95bca9014
#
_entry.id   5bc0d60b92d3d2983ce49ac95bca9014
#
_cell.length_a   1.000
_cell.length_b   1.000
_cell.length_c   1.000
_cell.angle_alpha   90.00
_cell.angle_beta   90.00
_cell.angle_gamma   90.00
#
_symmetry.space_group_name_H-M   'P 1'
#
loop_
_entity.id
_entity.type
_entity.pdbx_description
1 polymer ?
#
loop_
_entity_poly.entity_id
_entity_poly.type
_entity_poly.pdbx_seq_one_letter_code
_entity_poly.pdbx_strand_id
1 'polypeptide(L)'
;MSTPAPDATFIPATGLLAGLELLQISQDGAVLHIRLNRPVKRNAINDGLIAQLHTAFVNLPADVRAVVVSGEGAHFCAGLDLSELVERDIHAAILHSRGWHAAFDAIQFGRVPVIAVLHGAVVGGGLELAASCHIRVAEDSAYFGLPEGQRGIFVGGGGSVRIPRLMGAARMTDMMLTGRVFDADQGERYGVVNYRVGDGAGLAKGIELAKKIAGNAPMTAFAVMHALPRIVEMSPSEGLFTESLMAAAASNTPEAQDRLRAFLEGRAGKVVKSED
;
A
#
# COMPACT_ATOMS: atom_id res chain seq x y z
N MET A 1 -9.25 -4.49 31.93
CA MET A 1 -8.08 -3.68 31.53
C MET A 1 -8.33 -3.31 30.09
N SER A 2 -8.47 -2.02 29.78
CA SER A 2 -8.64 -1.57 28.39
C SER A 2 -7.34 -1.85 27.63
N THR A 3 -7.43 -2.56 26.51
CA THR A 3 -6.29 -2.71 25.58
C THR A 3 -5.84 -1.31 25.18
N PRO A 4 -4.54 -0.96 25.29
CA PRO A 4 -4.07 0.35 24.85
C PRO A 4 -4.40 0.54 23.36
N ALA A 5 -4.64 1.80 22.96
CA ALA A 5 -4.88 2.11 21.56
C ALA A 5 -3.73 1.54 20.69
N PRO A 6 -4.02 1.02 19.51
CA PRO A 6 -3.04 0.25 18.69
C PRO A 6 -1.80 1.07 18.30
N ASP A 7 -1.86 2.39 18.38
CA ASP A 7 -0.77 3.32 18.11
C ASP A 7 -0.10 3.91 19.37
N ALA A 8 -0.47 3.45 20.57
CA ALA A 8 0.05 3.99 21.84
C ALA A 8 1.57 3.84 22.04
N THR A 9 2.22 2.93 21.29
CA THR A 9 3.67 2.71 21.32
C THR A 9 4.42 3.50 20.25
N PHE A 10 3.71 4.15 19.33
CA PHE A 10 4.31 4.89 18.23
C PHE A 10 4.82 6.25 18.69
N ILE A 11 6.09 6.53 18.39
CA ILE A 11 6.75 7.80 18.67
C ILE A 11 6.73 8.67 17.40
N PRO A 12 6.34 9.96 17.47
CA PRO A 12 6.37 10.85 16.32
C PRO A 12 7.74 10.88 15.64
N ALA A 13 7.74 10.89 14.31
CA ALA A 13 8.96 11.00 13.53
C ALA A 13 9.70 12.32 13.80
N THR A 14 11.00 12.31 13.57
CA THR A 14 11.89 13.48 13.74
C THR A 14 12.55 13.86 12.40
N GLY A 15 13.26 14.97 12.38
CA GLY A 15 14.00 15.41 11.20
C GLY A 15 13.12 15.69 9.99
N LEU A 16 13.55 15.26 8.81
CA LEU A 16 12.87 15.51 7.55
C LEU A 16 11.39 15.04 7.56
N LEU A 17 11.13 13.89 8.13
CA LEU A 17 9.78 13.30 8.15
C LEU A 17 8.81 14.09 9.04
N ALA A 18 9.29 14.75 10.09
CA ALA A 18 8.46 15.59 10.95
C ALA A 18 7.99 16.89 10.26
N GLY A 19 8.69 17.33 9.22
CA GLY A 19 8.34 18.53 8.43
C GLY A 19 7.28 18.27 7.35
N LEU A 20 6.76 17.05 7.21
CA LEU A 20 5.77 16.69 6.20
C LEU A 20 4.35 16.91 6.74
N GLU A 21 3.87 18.17 6.73
CA GLU A 21 2.65 18.60 7.42
C GLU A 21 1.35 17.94 6.93
N LEU A 22 1.33 17.46 5.69
CA LEU A 22 0.18 16.75 5.11
C LEU A 22 0.15 15.26 5.50
N LEU A 23 1.17 14.83 6.25
CA LEU A 23 1.32 13.47 6.77
C LEU A 23 1.56 13.53 8.29
N GLN A 24 0.94 12.62 9.02
CA GLN A 24 1.35 12.32 10.40
C GLN A 24 2.19 11.05 10.36
N ILE A 25 3.45 11.14 10.79
CA ILE A 25 4.39 10.02 10.70
C ILE A 25 4.89 9.67 12.10
N SER A 26 4.81 8.40 12.44
CA SER A 26 5.28 7.87 13.73
C SER A 26 5.89 6.48 13.55
N GLN A 27 6.73 6.07 14.47
CA GLN A 27 7.48 4.81 14.39
C GLN A 27 7.38 4.01 15.70
N ASP A 28 7.18 2.69 15.58
CA ASP A 28 7.30 1.72 16.67
C ASP A 28 8.26 0.60 16.25
N GLY A 29 9.49 0.64 16.76
CA GLY A 29 10.55 -0.29 16.34
C GLY A 29 10.77 -0.25 14.82
N ALA A 30 10.62 -1.39 14.16
CA ALA A 30 10.82 -1.53 12.73
C ALA A 30 9.58 -1.19 11.86
N VAL A 31 8.49 -0.70 12.46
CA VAL A 31 7.25 -0.34 11.77
C VAL A 31 7.08 1.18 11.75
N LEU A 32 6.95 1.75 10.57
CA LEU A 32 6.58 3.16 10.38
C LEU A 32 5.09 3.26 10.05
N HIS A 33 4.39 4.17 10.70
CA HIS A 33 3.01 4.51 10.37
C HIS A 33 2.97 5.88 9.70
N ILE A 34 2.45 5.94 8.49
CA ILE A 34 2.21 7.15 7.72
C ILE A 34 0.70 7.34 7.60
N ARG A 35 0.17 8.40 8.21
CA ARG A 35 -1.24 8.73 8.17
C ARG A 35 -1.44 9.97 7.30
N LEU A 36 -2.30 9.88 6.28
CA LEU A 36 -2.71 11.04 5.48
C LEU A 36 -3.44 12.03 6.39
N ASN A 37 -3.05 13.31 6.38
CA ASN A 37 -3.50 14.31 7.35
C ASN A 37 -4.19 15.51 6.67
N ARG A 38 -5.23 15.22 5.88
CA ARG A 38 -6.13 16.23 5.28
C ARG A 38 -7.61 15.87 5.53
N PRO A 39 -8.04 15.59 6.80
CA PRO A 39 -9.38 15.04 7.07
C PRO A 39 -10.53 15.94 6.60
N VAL A 40 -10.39 17.26 6.69
CA VAL A 40 -11.38 18.24 6.21
C VAL A 40 -11.63 18.12 4.70
N LYS A 41 -10.65 17.67 3.94
CA LYS A 41 -10.70 17.38 2.51
C LYS A 41 -10.87 15.88 2.21
N ARG A 42 -11.27 15.07 3.20
CA ARG A 42 -11.36 13.59 3.09
C ARG A 42 -10.05 12.98 2.54
N ASN A 43 -8.91 13.52 2.95
CA ASN A 43 -7.58 13.15 2.51
C ASN A 43 -7.39 13.18 0.97
N ALA A 44 -8.11 14.07 0.27
CA ALA A 44 -7.95 14.26 -1.17
C ALA A 44 -6.50 14.64 -1.51
N ILE A 45 -6.01 14.11 -2.63
CA ILE A 45 -4.62 14.22 -3.06
C ILE A 45 -4.43 15.46 -3.91
N ASN A 46 -3.52 16.32 -3.49
CA ASN A 46 -2.97 17.43 -4.25
C ASN A 46 -1.48 17.23 -4.54
N ASP A 47 -0.89 18.15 -5.32
CA ASP A 47 0.52 18.09 -5.69
C ASP A 47 1.44 18.07 -4.45
N GLY A 48 1.07 18.82 -3.39
CA GLY A 48 1.81 18.82 -2.12
C GLY A 48 1.82 17.46 -1.42
N LEU A 49 0.67 16.77 -1.37
CA LEU A 49 0.58 15.44 -0.76
C LEU A 49 1.37 14.40 -1.56
N ILE A 50 1.34 14.46 -2.91
CA ILE A 50 2.15 13.60 -3.77
C ILE A 50 3.65 13.81 -3.51
N ALA A 51 4.09 15.07 -3.44
CA ALA A 51 5.48 15.40 -3.15
C ALA A 51 5.91 14.89 -1.76
N GLN A 52 5.05 15.04 -0.74
CA GLN A 52 5.34 14.57 0.61
C GLN A 52 5.33 13.05 0.71
N LEU A 53 4.41 12.35 0.04
CA LEU A 53 4.44 10.88 -0.03
C LEU A 53 5.74 10.40 -0.69
N HIS A 54 6.11 10.96 -1.84
CA HIS A 54 7.38 10.63 -2.49
C HIS A 54 8.56 10.84 -1.54
N THR A 55 8.64 12.03 -0.91
CA THR A 55 9.70 12.36 0.04
C THR A 55 9.76 11.37 1.21
N ALA A 56 8.60 11.01 1.78
CA ALA A 56 8.55 10.06 2.89
C ALA A 56 9.10 8.69 2.50
N PHE A 57 8.66 8.16 1.35
CA PHE A 57 9.03 6.80 0.93
C PHE A 57 10.48 6.68 0.43
N VAL A 58 11.07 7.72 -0.13
CA VAL A 58 12.49 7.70 -0.53
C VAL A 58 13.45 7.98 0.64
N ASN A 59 12.94 8.50 1.77
CA ASN A 59 13.73 8.83 2.97
C ASN A 59 13.33 8.02 4.21
N LEU A 60 12.85 6.79 4.03
CA LEU A 60 12.53 5.92 5.16
C LEU A 60 13.76 5.70 6.06
N PRO A 61 13.63 5.79 7.41
CA PRO A 61 14.70 5.45 8.35
C PRO A 61 15.28 4.05 8.08
N ALA A 62 16.58 3.89 8.28
CA ALA A 62 17.30 2.66 7.89
C ALA A 62 16.82 1.41 8.64
N ASP A 63 16.32 1.56 9.86
CA ASP A 63 15.78 0.53 10.73
C ASP A 63 14.33 0.14 10.41
N VAL A 64 13.60 0.93 9.61
CA VAL A 64 12.24 0.59 9.18
C VAL A 64 12.24 -0.61 8.24
N ARG A 65 11.37 -1.57 8.53
CA ARG A 65 11.22 -2.85 7.81
C ARG A 65 9.82 -3.06 7.22
N ALA A 66 8.83 -2.29 7.67
CA ALA A 66 7.47 -2.28 7.12
C ALA A 66 6.83 -0.92 7.35
N VAL A 67 5.90 -0.54 6.47
CA VAL A 67 5.13 0.70 6.58
C VAL A 67 3.63 0.37 6.62
N VAL A 68 2.90 1.08 7.48
CA VAL A 68 1.43 1.12 7.46
C VAL A 68 1.00 2.48 6.95
N VAL A 69 0.11 2.53 5.97
CA VAL A 69 -0.51 3.77 5.45
C VAL A 69 -1.99 3.78 5.83
N SER A 70 -2.47 4.85 6.43
CA SER A 70 -3.89 5.04 6.77
C SER A 70 -4.34 6.48 6.47
N GLY A 71 -5.61 6.78 6.68
CA GLY A 71 -6.16 8.14 6.60
C GLY A 71 -6.58 8.65 7.97
N GLU A 72 -6.42 9.95 8.23
CA GLU A 72 -7.01 10.61 9.39
C GLU A 72 -8.49 10.89 9.15
N GLY A 73 -9.33 10.74 10.18
CA GLY A 73 -10.77 11.02 10.13
C GLY A 73 -11.58 9.88 9.51
N ALA A 74 -12.68 10.20 8.84
CA ALA A 74 -13.70 9.24 8.39
C ALA A 74 -13.36 8.51 7.07
N HIS A 75 -12.28 8.87 6.38
CA HIS A 75 -11.98 8.36 5.05
C HIS A 75 -10.50 8.09 4.85
N PHE A 76 -10.17 7.03 4.14
CA PHE A 76 -8.80 6.80 3.69
C PHE A 76 -8.36 7.89 2.73
N CYS A 77 -9.00 8.01 1.56
CA CYS A 77 -8.68 9.03 0.58
C CYS A 77 -9.79 9.14 -0.50
N ALA A 78 -10.31 10.34 -0.71
CA ALA A 78 -11.37 10.62 -1.69
C ALA A 78 -10.87 10.91 -3.11
N GLY A 79 -9.57 10.71 -3.39
CA GLY A 79 -8.97 10.88 -4.71
C GLY A 79 -8.41 12.28 -4.96
N LEU A 80 -8.37 12.70 -6.22
CA LEU A 80 -7.80 13.99 -6.62
C LEU A 80 -8.56 15.16 -5.98
N ASP A 81 -7.82 16.12 -5.43
CA ASP A 81 -8.40 17.37 -4.93
C ASP A 81 -8.83 18.28 -6.10
N LEU A 82 -10.10 18.20 -6.44
CA LEU A 82 -10.66 18.95 -7.57
C LEU A 82 -10.64 20.47 -7.36
N SER A 83 -10.49 20.95 -6.13
CA SER A 83 -10.38 22.39 -5.84
C SER A 83 -9.04 22.99 -6.26
N GLU A 84 -8.04 22.15 -6.50
CA GLU A 84 -6.70 22.53 -6.96
C GLU A 84 -6.46 22.14 -8.45
N LEU A 85 -7.53 21.75 -9.18
CA LEU A 85 -7.45 21.49 -10.61
C LEU A 85 -7.08 22.77 -11.35
N VAL A 86 -5.93 22.77 -12.00
CA VAL A 86 -5.48 23.82 -12.91
C VAL A 86 -5.52 23.30 -14.35
N GLU A 87 -5.88 24.17 -15.28
CA GLU A 87 -5.72 23.85 -16.70
C GLU A 87 -4.23 23.63 -17.00
N ARG A 88 -3.93 22.52 -17.63
CA ARG A 88 -2.58 22.14 -18.06
C ARG A 88 -2.62 21.84 -19.56
N ASP A 89 -1.60 22.27 -20.28
CA ASP A 89 -1.37 21.73 -21.62
C ASP A 89 -1.01 20.23 -21.55
N ILE A 90 -1.02 19.56 -22.68
CA ILE A 90 -0.78 18.11 -22.76
C ILE A 90 0.58 17.73 -22.15
N HIS A 91 1.63 18.52 -22.39
CA HIS A 91 2.96 18.22 -21.88
C HIS A 91 3.00 18.33 -20.35
N ALA A 92 2.49 19.41 -19.79
CA ALA A 92 2.39 19.63 -18.35
C ALA A 92 1.51 18.56 -17.67
N ALA A 93 0.42 18.14 -18.31
CA ALA A 93 -0.45 17.07 -17.81
C ALA A 93 0.28 15.71 -17.77
N ILE A 94 1.08 15.38 -18.79
CA ILE A 94 1.92 14.18 -18.81
C ILE A 94 2.93 14.21 -17.65
N LEU A 95 3.64 15.33 -17.47
CA LEU A 95 4.63 15.48 -16.39
C LEU A 95 3.97 15.38 -15.00
N HIS A 96 2.80 15.95 -14.81
CA HIS A 96 2.01 15.84 -13.60
C HIS A 96 1.67 14.38 -13.28
N SER A 97 1.13 13.62 -14.25
CA SER A 97 0.88 12.18 -14.11
C SER A 97 2.16 11.39 -13.77
N ARG A 98 3.29 11.73 -14.43
CA ARG A 98 4.59 11.10 -14.12
C ARG A 98 5.07 11.37 -12.69
N GLY A 99 4.74 12.52 -12.12
CA GLY A 99 4.99 12.83 -10.70
C GLY A 99 4.23 11.88 -9.76
N TRP A 100 2.96 11.59 -10.06
CA TRP A 100 2.17 10.60 -9.32
C TRP A 100 2.76 9.18 -9.46
N HIS A 101 3.17 8.82 -10.70
CA HIS A 101 3.81 7.52 -10.91
C HIS A 101 5.08 7.38 -10.05
N ALA A 102 5.95 8.39 -10.01
CA ALA A 102 7.16 8.36 -9.21
C ALA A 102 6.87 8.18 -7.71
N ALA A 103 5.87 8.87 -7.18
CA ALA A 103 5.47 8.72 -5.78
C ALA A 103 4.92 7.32 -5.47
N PHE A 104 4.05 6.78 -6.32
CA PHE A 104 3.45 5.47 -6.11
C PHE A 104 4.41 4.31 -6.44
N ASP A 105 5.37 4.52 -7.36
CA ASP A 105 6.46 3.58 -7.60
C ASP A 105 7.41 3.51 -6.38
N ALA A 106 7.66 4.64 -5.70
CA ALA A 106 8.43 4.65 -4.45
C ALA A 106 7.74 3.85 -3.32
N ILE A 107 6.42 3.69 -3.38
CA ILE A 107 5.63 2.81 -2.49
C ILE A 107 5.78 1.35 -2.95
N GLN A 108 5.42 1.05 -4.20
CA GLN A 108 5.31 -0.31 -4.71
C GLN A 108 6.68 -0.99 -4.89
N PHE A 109 7.66 -0.24 -5.36
CA PHE A 109 9.02 -0.72 -5.63
C PHE A 109 10.04 -0.08 -4.68
N GLY A 110 9.57 0.38 -3.52
CA GLY A 110 10.42 0.95 -2.48
C GLY A 110 11.20 -0.11 -1.70
N ARG A 111 11.77 0.33 -0.58
CA ARG A 111 12.71 -0.49 0.20
C ARG A 111 12.02 -1.56 1.06
N VAL A 112 10.79 -1.33 1.49
CA VAL A 112 10.08 -2.19 2.46
C VAL A 112 8.62 -2.41 2.09
N PRO A 113 7.99 -3.52 2.52
CA PRO A 113 6.58 -3.76 2.30
C PRO A 113 5.68 -2.71 2.95
N VAL A 114 4.57 -2.40 2.28
CA VAL A 114 3.60 -1.38 2.68
C VAL A 114 2.21 -1.99 2.80
N ILE A 115 1.54 -1.74 3.91
CA ILE A 115 0.17 -2.14 4.19
C ILE A 115 -0.72 -0.89 4.15
N ALA A 116 -1.78 -0.88 3.35
CA ALA A 116 -2.82 0.14 3.40
C ALA A 116 -3.95 -0.29 4.33
N VAL A 117 -4.35 0.59 5.24
CA VAL A 117 -5.54 0.44 6.09
C VAL A 117 -6.63 1.35 5.55
N LEU A 118 -7.70 0.74 5.04
CA LEU A 118 -8.73 1.37 4.23
C LEU A 118 -10.03 1.46 5.02
N HIS A 119 -10.64 2.66 5.07
CA HIS A 119 -11.95 2.90 5.68
C HIS A 119 -12.65 4.04 4.95
N GLY A 120 -13.98 4.05 4.97
CA GLY A 120 -14.77 5.04 4.25
C GLY A 120 -14.37 5.13 2.77
N ALA A 121 -14.20 6.32 2.23
CA ALA A 121 -13.87 6.53 0.83
C ALA A 121 -12.46 6.06 0.46
N VAL A 122 -12.37 5.20 -0.56
CA VAL A 122 -11.16 4.77 -1.26
C VAL A 122 -11.43 4.98 -2.76
N VAL A 123 -11.34 6.22 -3.22
CA VAL A 123 -11.94 6.64 -4.51
C VAL A 123 -10.88 7.29 -5.41
N GLY A 124 -10.92 6.98 -6.71
CA GLY A 124 -10.04 7.60 -7.70
C GLY A 124 -8.56 7.43 -7.35
N GLY A 125 -7.83 8.54 -7.27
CA GLY A 125 -6.42 8.56 -6.83
C GLY A 125 -6.18 7.89 -5.47
N GLY A 126 -7.19 7.83 -4.58
CA GLY A 126 -7.13 7.10 -3.32
C GLY A 126 -7.09 5.58 -3.53
N LEU A 127 -7.84 5.06 -4.51
CA LEU A 127 -7.76 3.66 -4.90
C LEU A 127 -6.45 3.36 -5.66
N GLU A 128 -5.94 4.32 -6.44
CA GLU A 128 -4.63 4.20 -7.09
C GLU A 128 -3.49 4.12 -6.05
N LEU A 129 -3.55 4.93 -4.98
CA LEU A 129 -2.63 4.87 -3.85
C LEU A 129 -2.73 3.52 -3.12
N ALA A 130 -3.95 3.07 -2.78
CA ALA A 130 -4.16 1.77 -2.14
C ALA A 130 -3.63 0.61 -3.00
N ALA A 131 -3.80 0.68 -4.33
CA ALA A 131 -3.31 -0.33 -5.27
C ALA A 131 -1.77 -0.33 -5.43
N SER A 132 -1.08 0.74 -5.05
CA SER A 132 0.39 0.78 -4.99
C SER A 132 0.97 0.11 -3.74
N CYS A 133 0.16 -0.10 -2.70
CA CYS A 133 0.55 -0.83 -1.49
C CYS A 133 0.50 -2.34 -1.73
N HIS A 134 1.28 -3.10 -0.95
CA HIS A 134 1.42 -4.54 -1.13
C HIS A 134 0.25 -5.33 -0.53
N ILE A 135 -0.25 -4.89 0.62
CA ILE A 135 -1.37 -5.50 1.34
C ILE A 135 -2.40 -4.42 1.65
N ARG A 136 -3.67 -4.76 1.56
CA ARG A 136 -4.81 -3.89 1.84
C ARG A 136 -5.69 -4.54 2.88
N VAL A 137 -5.81 -3.89 4.04
CA VAL A 137 -6.77 -4.21 5.10
C VAL A 137 -7.92 -3.24 4.96
N ALA A 138 -9.15 -3.71 4.82
CA ALA A 138 -10.33 -2.85 4.72
C ALA A 138 -11.25 -3.06 5.92
N GLU A 139 -11.72 -1.95 6.47
CA GLU A 139 -12.84 -1.95 7.41
C GLU A 139 -14.17 -2.11 6.66
N ASP A 140 -15.22 -2.54 7.34
CA ASP A 140 -16.55 -2.74 6.74
C ASP A 140 -17.11 -1.45 6.12
N SER A 141 -16.73 -0.28 6.64
CA SER A 141 -17.09 1.04 6.12
C SER A 141 -16.42 1.40 4.79
N ALA A 142 -15.38 0.67 4.37
CA ALA A 142 -14.64 0.99 3.16
C ALA A 142 -15.48 0.78 1.89
N TYR A 143 -15.36 1.73 0.96
CA TYR A 143 -15.96 1.62 -0.37
C TYR A 143 -15.01 2.11 -1.46
N PHE A 144 -15.09 1.48 -2.63
CA PHE A 144 -14.15 1.65 -3.73
C PHE A 144 -14.85 2.17 -4.98
N GLY A 145 -14.30 3.22 -5.60
CA GLY A 145 -14.89 3.81 -6.80
C GLY A 145 -13.84 4.45 -7.71
N LEU A 146 -14.14 4.45 -9.02
CA LEU A 146 -13.34 5.13 -10.05
C LEU A 146 -14.27 6.04 -10.88
N PRO A 147 -14.58 7.26 -10.39
CA PRO A 147 -15.54 8.16 -11.02
C PRO A 147 -14.95 8.96 -12.20
N GLU A 148 -13.71 8.68 -12.61
CA GLU A 148 -12.97 9.42 -13.61
C GLU A 148 -13.73 9.51 -14.95
N GLY A 149 -14.30 8.40 -15.42
CA GLY A 149 -15.07 8.37 -16.67
C GLY A 149 -16.29 9.30 -16.66
N GLN A 150 -16.98 9.43 -15.52
CA GLN A 150 -18.10 10.34 -15.34
C GLN A 150 -17.69 11.82 -15.29
N ARG A 151 -16.41 12.09 -15.04
CA ARG A 151 -15.82 13.43 -14.97
C ARG A 151 -15.07 13.81 -16.23
N GLY A 152 -15.09 12.96 -17.28
CA GLY A 152 -14.40 13.19 -18.54
C GLY A 152 -12.88 13.10 -18.45
N ILE A 153 -12.35 12.41 -17.43
CA ILE A 153 -10.92 12.19 -17.22
C ILE A 153 -10.59 10.68 -17.12
N PHE A 154 -9.33 10.37 -17.17
CA PHE A 154 -8.82 9.00 -16.99
C PHE A 154 -7.94 8.93 -15.74
N VAL A 155 -7.74 7.74 -15.19
CA VAL A 155 -6.80 7.53 -14.07
C VAL A 155 -5.38 7.92 -14.49
N GLY A 156 -4.68 8.64 -13.64
CA GLY A 156 -3.36 9.21 -13.96
C GLY A 156 -2.24 8.84 -13.00
N GLY A 157 -2.55 8.18 -11.86
CA GLY A 157 -1.57 7.76 -10.88
C GLY A 157 -1.08 6.32 -11.05
N GLY A 158 -1.40 5.66 -12.16
CA GLY A 158 -1.01 4.27 -12.45
C GLY A 158 -2.08 3.23 -12.10
N GLY A 159 -3.30 3.66 -11.82
CA GLY A 159 -4.43 2.79 -11.52
C GLY A 159 -4.76 1.84 -12.69
N SER A 160 -4.64 2.30 -13.94
CA SER A 160 -4.86 1.46 -15.12
C SER A 160 -3.89 0.28 -15.25
N VAL A 161 -2.77 0.33 -14.56
CA VAL A 161 -1.78 -0.75 -14.52
C VAL A 161 -1.99 -1.65 -13.29
N ARG A 162 -2.24 -1.05 -12.12
CA ARG A 162 -2.27 -1.76 -10.83
C ARG A 162 -3.63 -2.39 -10.53
N ILE A 163 -4.71 -1.65 -10.72
CA ILE A 163 -6.06 -2.10 -10.34
C ILE A 163 -6.54 -3.30 -11.15
N PRO A 164 -6.35 -3.36 -12.50
CA PRO A 164 -6.72 -4.56 -13.26
C PRO A 164 -5.97 -5.83 -12.85
N ARG A 165 -4.75 -5.68 -12.33
CA ARG A 165 -3.97 -6.82 -11.80
C ARG A 165 -4.52 -7.36 -10.48
N LEU A 166 -5.28 -6.55 -9.74
CA LEU A 166 -5.95 -6.98 -8.51
C LEU A 166 -7.31 -7.63 -8.82
N MET A 167 -8.17 -6.99 -9.61
CA MET A 167 -9.56 -7.40 -9.76
C MET A 167 -10.01 -7.71 -11.18
N GLY A 168 -9.11 -7.65 -12.16
CA GLY A 168 -9.42 -7.86 -13.58
C GLY A 168 -9.88 -6.57 -14.28
N ALA A 169 -9.56 -6.47 -15.57
CA ALA A 169 -9.89 -5.28 -16.38
C ALA A 169 -11.40 -5.03 -16.52
N ALA A 170 -12.20 -6.09 -16.62
CA ALA A 170 -13.65 -5.96 -16.82
C ALA A 170 -14.33 -5.22 -15.66
N ARG A 171 -13.93 -5.49 -14.40
CA ARG A 171 -14.49 -4.80 -13.22
C ARG A 171 -14.06 -3.34 -13.15
N MET A 172 -12.80 -3.05 -13.47
CA MET A 172 -12.34 -1.66 -13.58
C MET A 172 -13.08 -0.91 -14.67
N THR A 173 -13.31 -1.53 -15.83
CA THR A 173 -14.10 -0.95 -16.94
C THR A 173 -15.51 -0.60 -16.48
N ASP A 174 -16.20 -1.53 -15.79
CA ASP A 174 -17.53 -1.29 -15.22
C ASP A 174 -17.53 -0.08 -14.27
N MET A 175 -16.59 -0.06 -13.30
CA MET A 175 -16.46 1.07 -12.37
C MET A 175 -16.26 2.41 -13.08
N MET A 176 -15.40 2.47 -14.07
CA MET A 176 -15.08 3.71 -14.76
C MET A 176 -16.19 4.19 -15.69
N LEU A 177 -16.87 3.29 -16.40
CA LEU A 177 -17.94 3.65 -17.34
C LEU A 177 -19.25 3.95 -16.63
N THR A 178 -19.61 3.18 -15.61
CA THR A 178 -20.92 3.30 -14.94
C THR A 178 -20.88 4.13 -13.67
N GLY A 179 -19.69 4.33 -13.08
CA GLY A 179 -19.51 4.93 -11.75
C GLY A 179 -19.89 3.97 -10.61
N ARG A 180 -19.96 2.66 -10.90
CA ARG A 180 -20.27 1.67 -9.88
C ARG A 180 -19.27 1.71 -8.74
N VAL A 181 -19.79 1.66 -7.51
CA VAL A 181 -19.02 1.61 -6.27
C VAL A 181 -19.11 0.19 -5.72
N PHE A 182 -17.98 -0.33 -5.24
CA PHE A 182 -17.89 -1.61 -4.53
C PHE A 182 -17.76 -1.35 -3.03
N ASP A 183 -18.46 -2.12 -2.20
CA ASP A 183 -18.27 -2.17 -0.76
C ASP A 183 -17.06 -3.05 -0.36
N ALA A 184 -16.78 -3.14 0.95
CA ALA A 184 -15.64 -3.91 1.47
C ALA A 184 -15.74 -5.41 1.14
N ASP A 185 -16.96 -5.99 1.20
CA ASP A 185 -17.22 -7.39 0.89
C ASP A 185 -16.96 -7.69 -0.60
N GLN A 186 -17.44 -6.83 -1.50
CA GLN A 186 -17.15 -6.94 -2.92
C GLN A 186 -15.65 -6.72 -3.20
N GLY A 187 -15.00 -5.79 -2.49
CA GLY A 187 -13.57 -5.54 -2.58
C GLY A 187 -12.73 -6.78 -2.24
N GLU A 188 -13.11 -7.51 -1.20
CA GLU A 188 -12.47 -8.77 -0.81
C GLU A 188 -12.72 -9.86 -1.86
N ARG A 189 -13.96 -10.10 -2.24
CA ARG A 189 -14.31 -11.11 -3.27
C ARG A 189 -13.65 -10.86 -4.63
N TYR A 190 -13.35 -9.61 -4.95
CA TYR A 190 -12.75 -9.24 -6.22
C TYR A 190 -11.22 -9.13 -6.18
N GLY A 191 -10.61 -9.26 -5.00
CA GLY A 191 -9.17 -9.27 -4.82
C GLY A 191 -8.53 -7.88 -4.64
N VAL A 192 -9.33 -6.84 -4.48
CA VAL A 192 -8.84 -5.51 -4.08
C VAL A 192 -8.38 -5.52 -2.63
N VAL A 193 -9.08 -6.23 -1.76
CA VAL A 193 -8.83 -6.34 -0.32
C VAL A 193 -8.22 -7.71 0.00
N ASN A 194 -7.19 -7.73 0.85
CA ASN A 194 -6.55 -8.96 1.33
C ASN A 194 -7.13 -9.42 2.68
N TYR A 195 -7.56 -8.47 3.51
CA TYR A 195 -8.14 -8.72 4.83
C TYR A 195 -9.30 -7.77 5.05
N ARG A 196 -10.46 -8.29 5.43
CA ARG A 196 -11.61 -7.50 5.84
C ARG A 196 -11.78 -7.62 7.36
N VAL A 197 -12.05 -6.50 8.03
CA VAL A 197 -12.24 -6.42 9.47
C VAL A 197 -13.38 -5.47 9.82
N GLY A 198 -13.94 -5.61 11.02
CA GLY A 198 -14.95 -4.66 11.52
C GLY A 198 -14.40 -3.23 11.66
N ASP A 199 -15.30 -2.26 11.66
CA ASP A 199 -14.96 -0.84 11.78
C ASP A 199 -14.14 -0.55 13.04
N GLY A 200 -13.08 0.25 12.86
CA GLY A 200 -12.13 0.61 13.92
C GLY A 200 -11.05 -0.44 14.20
N ALA A 201 -11.12 -1.64 13.60
CA ALA A 201 -10.12 -2.70 13.79
C ALA A 201 -8.98 -2.66 12.76
N GLY A 202 -9.12 -1.87 11.72
CA GLY A 202 -8.20 -1.87 10.57
C GLY A 202 -6.76 -1.52 10.95
N LEU A 203 -6.57 -0.46 11.74
CA LEU A 203 -5.21 -0.05 12.14
C LEU A 203 -4.51 -1.11 12.98
N ALA A 204 -5.22 -1.72 13.94
CA ALA A 204 -4.65 -2.79 14.77
C ALA A 204 -4.21 -3.98 13.91
N LYS A 205 -5.05 -4.40 12.94
CA LYS A 205 -4.72 -5.49 12.00
C LYS A 205 -3.56 -5.10 11.09
N GLY A 206 -3.53 -3.88 10.58
CA GLY A 206 -2.42 -3.38 9.76
C GLY A 206 -1.08 -3.40 10.50
N ILE A 207 -1.05 -2.95 11.77
CA ILE A 207 0.14 -2.97 12.62
C ILE A 207 0.57 -4.41 12.94
N GLU A 208 -0.36 -5.30 13.27
CA GLU A 208 -0.10 -6.74 13.49
C GLU A 208 0.63 -7.34 12.28
N LEU A 209 0.09 -7.14 11.08
CA LEU A 209 0.68 -7.62 9.83
C LEU A 209 2.05 -6.99 9.57
N ALA A 210 2.20 -5.68 9.80
CA ALA A 210 3.47 -4.97 9.63
C ALA A 210 4.57 -5.51 10.56
N LYS A 211 4.25 -5.75 11.84
CA LYS A 211 5.18 -6.36 12.81
C LYS A 211 5.59 -7.77 12.38
N LYS A 212 4.65 -8.58 11.89
CA LYS A 212 4.93 -9.91 11.35
C LYS A 212 5.85 -9.84 10.12
N ILE A 213 5.55 -8.93 9.19
CA ILE A 213 6.33 -8.72 7.95
C ILE A 213 7.73 -8.17 8.26
N ALA A 214 7.85 -7.22 9.18
CA ALA A 214 9.13 -6.66 9.61
C ALA A 214 10.09 -7.73 10.16
N GLY A 215 9.55 -8.82 10.68
CA GLY A 215 10.30 -9.99 11.08
C GLY A 215 10.86 -10.82 9.92
N ASN A 216 10.46 -10.69 8.67
CA ASN A 216 10.94 -11.50 7.54
C ASN A 216 12.39 -11.16 7.14
N ALA A 217 13.07 -12.09 6.46
CA ALA A 217 14.39 -11.82 5.89
C ALA A 217 14.28 -10.74 4.80
N PRO A 218 15.17 -9.71 4.79
CA PRO A 218 15.07 -8.59 3.84
C PRO A 218 15.10 -9.04 2.39
N MET A 219 15.97 -10.00 2.05
CA MET A 219 16.09 -10.49 0.68
C MET A 219 14.84 -11.22 0.21
N THR A 220 14.14 -11.92 1.12
CA THR A 220 12.84 -12.53 0.80
C THR A 220 11.78 -11.45 0.54
N ALA A 221 11.70 -10.41 1.38
CA ALA A 221 10.80 -9.27 1.15
C ALA A 221 11.09 -8.59 -0.19
N PHE A 222 12.37 -8.37 -0.51
CA PHE A 222 12.80 -7.82 -1.80
C PHE A 222 12.32 -8.70 -2.97
N ALA A 223 12.54 -10.00 -2.93
CA ALA A 223 12.11 -10.91 -3.99
C ALA A 223 10.59 -10.88 -4.21
N VAL A 224 9.81 -10.85 -3.13
CA VAL A 224 8.34 -10.75 -3.20
C VAL A 224 7.88 -9.41 -3.78
N MET A 225 8.51 -8.30 -3.40
CA MET A 225 8.12 -6.97 -3.88
C MET A 225 8.59 -6.66 -5.30
N HIS A 226 9.77 -7.13 -5.68
CA HIS A 226 10.42 -6.72 -6.93
C HIS A 226 10.46 -7.80 -8.00
N ALA A 227 10.69 -9.05 -7.64
CA ALA A 227 10.79 -10.14 -8.61
C ALA A 227 9.41 -10.73 -8.96
N LEU A 228 8.60 -11.08 -7.96
CA LEU A 228 7.31 -11.71 -8.20
C LEU A 228 6.39 -10.92 -9.16
N PRO A 229 6.20 -9.58 -9.03
CA PRO A 229 5.38 -8.82 -9.97
C PRO A 229 5.91 -8.83 -11.42
N ARG A 230 7.22 -8.99 -11.58
CA ARG A 230 7.85 -9.07 -12.91
C ARG A 230 7.77 -10.47 -13.49
N ILE A 231 7.98 -11.49 -12.65
CA ILE A 231 7.92 -12.90 -13.06
C ILE A 231 6.57 -13.25 -13.67
N VAL A 232 5.46 -12.78 -13.10
CA VAL A 232 4.11 -13.08 -13.63
C VAL A 232 3.83 -12.44 -14.99
N GLU A 233 4.66 -11.49 -15.45
CA GLU A 233 4.55 -10.83 -16.75
C GLU A 233 5.54 -11.41 -17.78
N MET A 234 6.47 -12.28 -17.35
CA MET A 234 7.45 -12.93 -18.23
C MET A 234 6.85 -14.15 -18.94
N SER A 235 7.52 -14.61 -19.99
CA SER A 235 7.26 -15.95 -20.51
C SER A 235 7.56 -17.01 -19.43
N PRO A 236 6.89 -18.18 -19.45
CA PRO A 236 7.13 -19.22 -18.44
C PRO A 236 8.62 -19.60 -18.30
N SER A 237 9.36 -19.67 -19.39
CA SER A 237 10.78 -20.01 -19.39
C SER A 237 11.65 -18.95 -18.70
N GLU A 238 11.41 -17.66 -19.01
CA GLU A 238 12.15 -16.56 -18.40
C GLU A 238 11.77 -16.39 -16.93
N GLY A 239 10.47 -16.55 -16.62
CA GLY A 239 9.96 -16.48 -15.23
C GLY A 239 10.58 -17.55 -14.35
N LEU A 240 10.60 -18.82 -14.77
CA LEU A 240 11.22 -19.93 -14.04
C LEU A 240 12.73 -19.74 -13.86
N PHE A 241 13.42 -19.21 -14.86
CA PHE A 241 14.84 -18.88 -14.72
C PHE A 241 15.05 -17.76 -13.70
N THR A 242 14.28 -16.69 -13.77
CA THR A 242 14.33 -15.57 -12.79
C THR A 242 13.99 -16.02 -11.39
N GLU A 243 12.98 -16.89 -11.23
CA GLU A 243 12.62 -17.49 -9.95
C GLU A 243 13.80 -18.27 -9.35
N SER A 244 14.51 -19.08 -10.15
CA SER A 244 15.66 -19.85 -9.67
C SER A 244 16.77 -18.97 -9.10
N LEU A 245 17.05 -17.82 -9.76
CA LEU A 245 18.02 -16.83 -9.29
C LEU A 245 17.57 -16.18 -7.98
N MET A 246 16.29 -15.79 -7.88
CA MET A 246 15.74 -15.17 -6.68
C MET A 246 15.67 -16.15 -5.50
N ALA A 247 15.30 -17.40 -5.75
CA ALA A 247 15.32 -18.47 -4.73
C ALA A 247 16.73 -18.67 -4.17
N ALA A 248 17.72 -18.76 -5.06
CA ALA A 248 19.12 -18.87 -4.64
C ALA A 248 19.60 -17.65 -3.85
N ALA A 249 19.29 -16.42 -4.30
CA ALA A 249 19.68 -15.21 -3.61
C ALA A 249 19.01 -15.10 -2.22
N ALA A 250 17.73 -15.43 -2.10
CA ALA A 250 17.00 -15.34 -0.85
C ALA A 250 17.47 -16.39 0.18
N SER A 251 17.78 -17.63 -0.25
CA SER A 251 18.21 -18.72 0.63
C SER A 251 19.66 -18.60 1.12
N ASN A 252 20.49 -17.80 0.45
CA ASN A 252 21.91 -17.68 0.79
C ASN A 252 22.27 -16.47 1.66
N THR A 253 21.27 -15.83 2.29
CA THR A 253 21.54 -14.80 3.30
C THR A 253 21.75 -15.40 4.69
N PRO A 254 22.56 -14.78 5.57
CA PRO A 254 22.75 -15.29 6.95
C PRO A 254 21.41 -15.46 7.68
N GLU A 255 20.50 -14.48 7.55
CA GLU A 255 19.19 -14.52 8.21
C GLU A 255 18.30 -15.67 7.71
N ALA A 256 18.36 -15.98 6.42
CA ALA A 256 17.61 -17.10 5.84
C ALA A 256 18.16 -18.44 6.33
N GLN A 257 19.49 -18.58 6.37
CA GLN A 257 20.16 -19.79 6.86
C GLN A 257 19.92 -20.03 8.36
N ASP A 258 19.91 -18.96 9.18
CA ASP A 258 19.57 -19.08 10.61
C ASP A 258 18.13 -19.54 10.82
N ARG A 259 17.19 -19.04 10.02
CA ARG A 259 15.78 -19.47 10.04
C ARG A 259 15.62 -20.92 9.62
N LEU A 260 16.33 -21.33 8.56
CA LEU A 260 16.30 -22.73 8.10
C LEU A 260 16.86 -23.67 9.18
N ARG A 261 17.96 -23.30 9.84
CA ARG A 261 18.49 -24.05 10.98
C ARG A 261 17.49 -24.14 12.12
N ALA A 262 16.88 -23.02 12.50
CA ALA A 262 15.86 -23.01 13.55
C ALA A 262 14.66 -23.90 13.21
N PHE A 263 14.26 -23.96 11.94
CA PHE A 263 13.21 -24.87 11.47
C PHE A 263 13.62 -26.35 11.57
N LEU A 264 14.82 -26.70 11.11
CA LEU A 264 15.34 -28.09 11.17
C LEU A 264 15.51 -28.57 12.59
N GLU A 265 15.84 -27.68 13.52
CA GLU A 265 15.98 -27.98 14.96
C GLU A 265 14.63 -27.94 15.72
N GLY A 266 13.50 -27.74 15.02
CA GLY A 266 12.16 -27.71 15.63
C GLY A 266 11.90 -26.47 16.49
N ARG A 267 12.74 -25.43 16.40
CA ARG A 267 12.58 -24.15 17.14
C ARG A 267 11.69 -23.15 16.43
N ALA A 268 11.39 -23.35 15.15
CA ALA A 268 10.48 -22.52 14.39
C ALA A 268 9.04 -23.03 14.50
N GLY A 269 8.08 -22.11 14.53
CA GLY A 269 6.64 -22.44 14.54
C GLY A 269 6.24 -23.22 13.29
N LYS A 270 5.36 -24.22 13.43
CA LYS A 270 4.75 -24.92 12.30
C LYS A 270 3.73 -24.00 11.61
N VAL A 271 3.55 -24.23 10.30
CA VAL A 271 2.43 -23.60 9.58
C VAL A 271 1.13 -24.17 10.15
N VAL A 272 0.33 -23.32 10.77
CA VAL A 272 -1.02 -23.63 11.25
C VAL A 272 -2.03 -22.88 10.40
N LYS A 273 -3.20 -23.50 10.19
CA LYS A 273 -4.33 -22.82 9.57
C LYS A 273 -4.72 -21.64 10.44
N SER A 274 -4.79 -20.42 9.86
CA SER A 274 -5.40 -19.30 10.56
C SER A 274 -6.87 -19.60 10.80
N GLU A 275 -7.34 -19.42 12.02
CA GLU A 275 -8.77 -19.38 12.33
C GLU A 275 -9.26 -17.98 11.94
N ASP A 276 -9.56 -17.78 10.65
CA ASP A 276 -10.23 -16.58 10.13
C ASP A 276 -11.70 -16.91 9.85
#